data_8682dd1b4cc080a90da957beee1754f4
#
_entry.id   8682dd1b4cc080a90da957beee1754f4
#
_cell.length_a   1.000
_cell.length_b   1.000
_cell.length_c   1.000
_cell.angle_alpha   90.00
_cell.angle_beta   90.00
_cell.angle_gamma   90.00
#
_symmetry.space_group_name_H-M   'P 1'
#
loop_
_entity.id
_entity.type
_entity.pdbx_description
1 polymer ?
#
loop_
_entity_poly.entity_id
_entity_poly.type
_entity_poly.pdbx_seq_one_letter_code
_entity_poly.pdbx_strand_id
1 'polypeptide(L)'
;MLQAINFVVRSLIVTGLLSSGQVFGATRLEPLTVGYSNITATYAPLWIAVEERVGVKYGLDLKAIYAGRVRPQQLLATGDVPVVIASGTGTMTSHIVGVKDQVLVATITSKIGTSLFAKPEIKSVEELKGKTVATGRPAAFLDATVRYVLRSKFGLIPDRDVKLLPTGEPYLGLQALERGIVDGAAMSIPHLFIARKAGFKELVSFDKLGVEYPYTSVVVLRQTAAKSPDLVERIIKCIVEGIHIFKTDKAKSLAALRLYMKGADEGILEESYQHTRGTIDDAPYPSLQVVKAGLEMLSLQYPQAKQTDASLIIEPAFMKRIEESGFVRALDKR
;
A
#
# COMPACT_ATOMS: atom_id res chain seq x y z
N MET A 1 -30.93 63.14 68.71
CA MET A 1 -30.11 63.57 67.55
C MET A 1 -29.70 62.42 66.77
N LEU A 2 -29.91 62.49 65.54
CA LEU A 2 -29.66 61.61 64.42
C LEU A 2 -30.75 60.58 64.04
N GLN A 3 -31.29 60.91 62.90
CA GLN A 3 -32.37 60.26 62.19
C GLN A 3 -31.90 58.94 61.51
N ALA A 4 -32.76 57.90 61.56
CA ALA A 4 -32.61 56.70 60.84
C ALA A 4 -33.39 56.84 59.48
N ILE A 5 -32.68 56.63 58.39
CA ILE A 5 -33.28 56.60 57.05
C ILE A 5 -33.51 55.12 56.70
N ASN A 6 -34.80 54.74 56.51
CA ASN A 6 -35.23 53.46 56.00
C ASN A 6 -34.95 53.38 54.50
N PHE A 7 -34.23 52.37 54.03
CA PHE A 7 -34.12 52.05 52.64
C PHE A 7 -34.77 50.72 52.41
N VAL A 8 -35.93 50.77 51.69
CA VAL A 8 -36.67 49.57 51.23
C VAL A 8 -35.98 49.03 49.99
N VAL A 9 -35.35 47.86 50.09
CA VAL A 9 -34.80 47.13 48.96
C VAL A 9 -35.90 46.19 48.44
N ARG A 10 -36.47 46.50 47.25
CA ARG A 10 -37.31 45.61 46.48
C ARG A 10 -36.44 44.52 45.85
N SER A 11 -36.59 43.27 46.28
CA SER A 11 -36.06 42.09 45.62
C SER A 11 -36.77 41.83 44.30
N LEU A 12 -36.13 42.08 43.18
CA LEU A 12 -36.53 41.56 41.86
C LEU A 12 -35.98 40.15 41.73
N ILE A 13 -36.86 39.16 41.78
CA ILE A 13 -36.56 37.77 41.40
C ILE A 13 -36.50 37.72 39.87
N VAL A 14 -35.28 37.72 39.34
CA VAL A 14 -35.07 37.41 37.92
C VAL A 14 -35.00 35.90 37.80
N THR A 15 -36.11 35.29 37.29
CA THR A 15 -36.17 33.88 36.92
C THR A 15 -35.37 33.70 35.61
N GLY A 16 -34.06 33.41 35.76
CA GLY A 16 -33.23 33.04 34.61
C GLY A 16 -33.63 31.66 34.11
N LEU A 17 -34.23 31.60 32.94
CA LEU A 17 -34.38 30.40 32.13
C LEU A 17 -32.97 29.92 31.75
N LEU A 18 -32.46 28.91 32.48
CA LEU A 18 -31.29 28.12 32.07
C LEU A 18 -31.71 27.29 30.86
N SER A 19 -31.57 27.86 29.67
CA SER A 19 -31.49 27.06 28.45
C SER A 19 -30.27 26.15 28.57
N SER A 20 -30.49 24.89 28.91
CA SER A 20 -29.50 23.84 28.77
C SER A 20 -29.21 23.64 27.28
N GLY A 21 -28.36 24.51 26.74
CA GLY A 21 -27.73 24.26 25.44
C GLY A 21 -26.94 22.95 25.56
N GLN A 22 -27.47 21.89 24.93
CA GLN A 22 -26.67 20.70 24.69
C GLN A 22 -25.45 21.15 23.88
N VAL A 23 -24.33 21.30 24.54
CA VAL A 23 -23.04 21.37 23.87
C VAL A 23 -22.86 20.02 23.20
N PHE A 24 -23.15 19.94 21.91
CA PHE A 24 -22.70 18.84 21.08
C PHE A 24 -21.18 18.85 21.19
N GLY A 25 -20.65 18.07 22.11
CA GLY A 25 -19.23 17.84 22.22
C GLY A 25 -18.73 17.33 20.86
N ALA A 26 -17.93 18.13 20.17
CA ALA A 26 -17.25 17.68 18.97
C ALA A 26 -16.55 16.36 19.31
N THR A 27 -17.02 15.27 18.72
CA THR A 27 -16.42 13.94 18.93
C THR A 27 -14.95 14.06 18.56
N ARG A 28 -14.07 13.96 19.56
CA ARG A 28 -12.62 14.07 19.34
C ARG A 28 -12.19 12.92 18.46
N LEU A 29 -11.71 13.24 17.25
CA LEU A 29 -11.18 12.23 16.32
C LEU A 29 -9.95 11.58 16.94
N GLU A 30 -9.85 10.26 16.80
CA GLU A 30 -8.69 9.49 17.20
C GLU A 30 -7.57 9.69 16.17
N PRO A 31 -6.38 10.20 16.55
CA PRO A 31 -5.29 10.38 15.62
C PRO A 31 -4.74 9.03 15.18
N LEU A 32 -4.64 8.83 13.86
CA LEU A 32 -4.07 7.61 13.28
C LEU A 32 -3.06 7.97 12.19
N THR A 33 -1.80 7.61 12.41
CA THR A 33 -0.76 7.71 11.38
C THR A 33 -0.55 6.35 10.74
N VAL A 34 -0.64 6.29 9.40
CA VAL A 34 -0.36 5.10 8.60
C VAL A 34 0.95 5.28 7.86
N GLY A 35 1.90 4.37 8.07
CA GLY A 35 3.14 4.34 7.32
C GLY A 35 2.94 3.73 5.93
N TYR A 36 3.62 4.23 4.90
CA TYR A 36 3.60 3.58 3.58
C TYR A 36 4.98 3.51 2.93
N SER A 37 5.22 2.46 2.12
CA SER A 37 6.57 2.08 1.70
C SER A 37 7.00 2.59 0.33
N ASN A 38 6.07 3.02 -0.52
CA ASN A 38 6.41 3.35 -1.90
C ASN A 38 5.50 4.46 -2.44
N ILE A 39 5.98 5.16 -3.48
CA ILE A 39 5.25 6.22 -4.18
C ILE A 39 4.81 5.67 -5.54
N THR A 40 3.73 4.88 -5.54
CA THR A 40 3.08 4.33 -6.74
C THR A 40 1.58 4.44 -6.62
N ALA A 41 0.86 4.43 -7.74
CA ALA A 41 -0.59 4.61 -7.76
C ALA A 41 -1.38 3.57 -6.94
N THR A 42 -0.78 2.41 -6.62
CA THR A 42 -1.43 1.39 -5.76
C THR A 42 -1.61 1.84 -4.30
N TYR A 43 -0.93 2.93 -3.89
CA TYR A 43 -1.11 3.56 -2.57
C TYR A 43 -2.15 4.69 -2.59
N ALA A 44 -2.66 5.06 -3.77
CA ALA A 44 -3.64 6.13 -3.91
C ALA A 44 -4.90 5.96 -3.04
N PRO A 45 -5.42 4.75 -2.75
CA PRO A 45 -6.52 4.59 -1.81
C PRO A 45 -6.25 5.20 -0.42
N LEU A 46 -5.02 5.06 0.11
CA LEU A 46 -4.62 5.72 1.36
C LEU A 46 -4.55 7.24 1.19
N TRP A 47 -3.91 7.71 0.13
CA TRP A 47 -3.74 9.15 -0.12
C TRP A 47 -5.10 9.84 -0.27
N ILE A 48 -6.01 9.24 -1.03
CA ILE A 48 -7.39 9.73 -1.17
C ILE A 48 -8.12 9.72 0.18
N ALA A 49 -7.98 8.65 0.96
CA ALA A 49 -8.61 8.59 2.28
C ALA A 49 -8.13 9.72 3.21
N VAL A 50 -6.87 10.16 3.08
CA VAL A 50 -6.33 11.30 3.81
C VAL A 50 -6.86 12.63 3.23
N GLU A 51 -6.69 12.87 1.93
CA GLU A 51 -7.03 14.16 1.29
C GLU A 51 -8.54 14.45 1.32
N GLU A 52 -9.36 13.44 1.10
CA GLU A 52 -10.83 13.54 1.17
C GLU A 52 -11.37 13.42 2.60
N ARG A 53 -10.48 13.35 3.60
CA ARG A 53 -10.83 13.23 5.01
C ARG A 53 -11.81 12.10 5.32
N VAL A 54 -11.68 10.99 4.61
CA VAL A 54 -12.57 9.81 4.77
C VAL A 54 -12.57 9.32 6.21
N GLY A 55 -11.41 9.38 6.89
CA GLY A 55 -11.25 8.97 8.29
C GLY A 55 -12.25 9.62 9.26
N VAL A 56 -12.67 10.86 8.99
CA VAL A 56 -13.62 11.60 9.85
C VAL A 56 -14.94 10.85 10.01
N LYS A 57 -15.44 10.19 8.94
CA LYS A 57 -16.65 9.36 8.96
C LYS A 57 -16.54 8.18 9.93
N TYR A 58 -15.31 7.76 10.21
CA TYR A 58 -14.99 6.62 11.08
C TYR A 58 -14.33 7.05 12.40
N GLY A 59 -14.41 8.34 12.75
CA GLY A 59 -13.87 8.86 14.00
C GLY A 59 -12.34 8.96 14.03
N LEU A 60 -11.66 8.95 12.85
CA LEU A 60 -10.21 9.00 12.72
C LEU A 60 -9.72 10.34 12.15
N ASP A 61 -8.67 10.92 12.77
CA ASP A 61 -7.81 11.93 12.15
C ASP A 61 -6.65 11.21 11.45
N LEU A 62 -6.88 10.84 10.18
CA LEU A 62 -5.99 10.00 9.41
C LEU A 62 -4.84 10.80 8.80
N LYS A 63 -3.62 10.30 8.98
CA LYS A 63 -2.40 10.85 8.37
C LYS A 63 -1.60 9.75 7.69
N ALA A 64 -0.91 10.08 6.60
CA ALA A 64 0.00 9.18 5.91
C ALA A 64 1.45 9.67 6.05
N ILE A 65 2.38 8.77 6.36
CA ILE A 65 3.80 9.06 6.42
C ILE A 65 4.58 8.13 5.49
N TYR A 66 5.39 8.72 4.61
CA TYR A 66 6.27 7.95 3.75
C TYR A 66 7.47 7.41 4.53
N ALA A 67 7.62 6.08 4.58
CA ALA A 67 8.69 5.41 5.31
C ALA A 67 10.09 5.63 4.69
N GLY A 68 10.16 6.04 3.42
CA GLY A 68 11.41 6.32 2.74
C GLY A 68 12.33 5.09 2.70
N ARG A 69 13.53 5.22 3.28
CA ARG A 69 14.52 4.14 3.34
C ARG A 69 14.31 3.16 4.50
N VAL A 70 13.46 3.52 5.46
CA VAL A 70 13.11 2.64 6.59
C VAL A 70 12.19 1.54 6.09
N ARG A 71 12.40 0.31 6.55
CA ARG A 71 11.46 -0.77 6.26
C ARG A 71 10.17 -0.51 7.04
N PRO A 72 8.99 -0.48 6.39
CA PRO A 72 7.73 -0.20 7.08
C PRO A 72 7.47 -1.13 8.27
N GLN A 73 7.92 -2.38 8.17
CA GLN A 73 7.84 -3.36 9.27
C GLN A 73 8.60 -2.92 10.53
N GLN A 74 9.66 -2.11 10.38
CA GLN A 74 10.37 -1.54 11.53
C GLN A 74 9.51 -0.49 12.24
N LEU A 75 8.75 0.33 11.50
CA LEU A 75 7.83 1.31 12.11
C LEU A 75 6.73 0.63 12.94
N LEU A 76 6.28 -0.57 12.54
CA LEU A 76 5.38 -1.38 13.36
C LEU A 76 6.08 -1.93 14.61
N ALA A 77 7.29 -2.47 14.44
CA ALA A 77 8.04 -3.10 15.52
C ALA A 77 8.45 -2.11 16.61
N THR A 78 8.79 -0.87 16.24
CA THR A 78 9.13 0.21 17.19
C THR A 78 7.89 0.85 17.82
N GLY A 79 6.70 0.60 17.25
CA GLY A 79 5.46 1.23 17.70
C GLY A 79 5.27 2.67 17.19
N ASP A 80 6.12 3.13 16.26
CA ASP A 80 6.00 4.49 15.69
C ASP A 80 4.67 4.69 14.96
N VAL A 81 4.16 3.61 14.32
CA VAL A 81 2.83 3.59 13.73
C VAL A 81 2.14 2.25 14.00
N PRO A 82 0.80 2.22 14.25
CA PRO A 82 0.07 0.98 14.46
C PRO A 82 -0.26 0.21 13.18
N VAL A 83 -0.20 0.89 12.02
CA VAL A 83 -0.59 0.36 10.70
C VAL A 83 0.42 0.81 9.66
N VAL A 84 0.78 -0.09 8.76
CA VAL A 84 1.51 0.27 7.54
C VAL A 84 0.84 -0.31 6.30
N ILE A 85 1.00 0.38 5.17
CA ILE A 85 0.69 -0.16 3.85
C ILE A 85 2.01 -0.42 3.14
N ALA A 86 2.24 -1.69 2.80
CA ALA A 86 3.50 -2.15 2.24
C ALA A 86 3.32 -3.41 1.39
N SER A 87 4.38 -3.80 0.68
CA SER A 87 4.43 -5.13 0.08
C SER A 87 4.44 -6.21 1.18
N GLY A 88 3.69 -7.28 0.96
CA GLY A 88 3.67 -8.44 1.86
C GLY A 88 5.01 -9.16 1.99
N THR A 89 6.02 -8.82 1.14
CA THR A 89 7.37 -9.40 1.19
C THR A 89 7.96 -9.33 2.60
N GLY A 90 7.92 -8.15 3.23
CA GLY A 90 8.50 -7.94 4.55
C GLY A 90 7.83 -8.81 5.61
N THR A 91 6.50 -8.90 5.61
CA THR A 91 5.73 -9.74 6.52
C THR A 91 6.04 -11.23 6.28
N MET A 92 6.02 -11.68 5.01
CA MET A 92 6.38 -13.07 4.68
C MET A 92 7.80 -13.41 5.10
N THR A 93 8.77 -12.51 4.82
CA THR A 93 10.18 -12.72 5.22
C THR A 93 10.32 -12.79 6.74
N SER A 94 9.61 -11.95 7.50
CA SER A 94 9.59 -12.02 8.97
C SER A 94 9.12 -13.40 9.44
N HIS A 95 8.04 -13.92 8.88
CA HIS A 95 7.54 -15.26 9.23
C HIS A 95 8.53 -16.38 8.85
N ILE A 96 9.19 -16.27 7.69
CA ILE A 96 10.20 -17.23 7.24
C ILE A 96 11.36 -17.32 8.24
N VAL A 97 11.79 -16.20 8.82
CA VAL A 97 12.88 -16.15 9.82
C VAL A 97 12.39 -16.33 11.26
N GLY A 98 11.11 -16.70 11.45
CA GLY A 98 10.55 -17.06 12.77
C GLY A 98 9.88 -15.90 13.53
N VAL A 99 9.89 -14.67 13.00
CA VAL A 99 9.20 -13.51 13.60
C VAL A 99 7.77 -13.45 13.08
N LYS A 100 6.81 -13.91 13.90
CA LYS A 100 5.41 -14.15 13.50
C LYS A 100 4.43 -13.13 14.09
N ASP A 101 4.88 -11.92 14.32
CA ASP A 101 4.13 -10.86 15.01
C ASP A 101 3.27 -9.98 14.09
N GLN A 102 3.48 -10.08 12.76
CA GLN A 102 2.80 -9.24 11.75
C GLN A 102 1.78 -10.04 10.95
N VAL A 103 0.67 -9.40 10.58
CA VAL A 103 -0.37 -9.99 9.74
C VAL A 103 -0.86 -9.04 8.67
N LEU A 104 -1.22 -9.58 7.51
CA LEU A 104 -1.91 -8.87 6.44
C LEU A 104 -3.41 -8.90 6.74
N VAL A 105 -4.00 -7.74 6.99
CA VAL A 105 -5.44 -7.62 7.28
C VAL A 105 -6.27 -7.23 6.06
N ALA A 106 -5.59 -6.70 5.02
CA ALA A 106 -6.18 -6.44 3.70
C ALA A 106 -5.07 -6.52 2.64
N THR A 107 -5.42 -6.87 1.39
CA THR A 107 -4.54 -6.80 0.22
C THR A 107 -5.20 -5.96 -0.86
N ILE A 108 -4.70 -4.75 -1.06
CA ILE A 108 -5.27 -3.74 -1.97
C ILE A 108 -5.12 -4.21 -3.43
N THR A 109 -4.00 -4.83 -3.76
CA THR A 109 -3.80 -5.50 -5.05
C THR A 109 -2.85 -6.67 -4.93
N SER A 110 -3.21 -7.77 -5.61
CA SER A 110 -2.38 -8.96 -5.79
C SER A 110 -1.70 -8.98 -7.16
N LYS A 111 -2.06 -8.10 -8.07
CA LYS A 111 -1.51 -8.02 -9.42
C LYS A 111 -0.22 -7.20 -9.41
N ILE A 112 0.79 -7.72 -10.10
CA ILE A 112 2.14 -7.16 -10.11
C ILE A 112 2.29 -6.19 -11.28
N GLY A 113 2.13 -4.89 -11.04
CA GLY A 113 2.40 -3.84 -12.04
C GLY A 113 3.89 -3.66 -12.29
N THR A 114 4.56 -4.72 -12.77
CA THR A 114 6.01 -4.75 -13.02
C THR A 114 6.28 -5.42 -14.34
N SER A 115 7.26 -4.90 -15.07
CA SER A 115 7.71 -5.43 -16.35
C SER A 115 9.24 -5.48 -16.42
N LEU A 116 9.75 -6.39 -17.24
CA LEU A 116 11.16 -6.48 -17.59
C LEU A 116 11.38 -5.77 -18.92
N PHE A 117 12.18 -4.74 -18.89
CA PHE A 117 12.61 -3.97 -20.05
C PHE A 117 14.05 -4.29 -20.42
N ALA A 118 14.40 -4.08 -21.69
CA ALA A 118 15.76 -4.23 -22.20
C ALA A 118 16.05 -3.20 -23.30
N LYS A 119 17.32 -3.13 -23.69
CA LYS A 119 17.77 -2.37 -24.86
C LYS A 119 17.00 -2.82 -26.11
N PRO A 120 16.73 -1.92 -27.08
CA PRO A 120 15.87 -2.21 -28.23
C PRO A 120 16.31 -3.39 -29.10
N GLU A 121 17.60 -3.71 -29.12
CA GLU A 121 18.17 -4.85 -29.85
C GLU A 121 17.83 -6.21 -29.24
N ILE A 122 17.53 -6.28 -27.94
CA ILE A 122 17.13 -7.52 -27.23
C ILE A 122 15.62 -7.71 -27.41
N LYS A 123 15.24 -8.82 -28.01
CA LYS A 123 13.84 -9.05 -28.47
C LYS A 123 13.04 -9.95 -27.54
N SER A 124 13.71 -10.82 -26.78
CA SER A 124 13.08 -11.79 -25.86
C SER A 124 13.81 -11.92 -24.55
N VAL A 125 13.16 -12.56 -23.56
CA VAL A 125 13.76 -12.79 -22.23
C VAL A 125 14.93 -13.79 -22.33
N GLU A 126 14.87 -14.75 -23.25
CA GLU A 126 15.89 -15.75 -23.48
C GLU A 126 17.22 -15.11 -23.95
N GLU A 127 17.15 -14.02 -24.71
CA GLU A 127 18.32 -13.26 -25.17
C GLU A 127 19.06 -12.52 -24.04
N LEU A 128 18.49 -12.49 -22.84
CA LEU A 128 19.18 -11.98 -21.65
C LEU A 128 20.27 -12.94 -21.12
N LYS A 129 20.38 -14.15 -21.69
CA LYS A 129 21.46 -15.06 -21.32
C LYS A 129 22.84 -14.42 -21.57
N GLY A 130 23.70 -14.42 -20.55
CA GLY A 130 24.99 -13.72 -20.56
C GLY A 130 24.94 -12.21 -20.38
N LYS A 131 23.76 -11.63 -20.18
CA LYS A 131 23.53 -10.20 -20.00
C LYS A 131 23.38 -9.81 -18.54
N THR A 132 23.39 -8.49 -18.29
CA THR A 132 23.19 -7.91 -16.95
C THR A 132 21.82 -7.25 -16.86
N VAL A 133 21.05 -7.59 -15.82
CA VAL A 133 19.73 -7.05 -15.54
C VAL A 133 19.70 -6.34 -14.20
N ALA A 134 19.26 -5.09 -14.18
CA ALA A 134 19.03 -4.33 -12.94
C ALA A 134 17.81 -4.86 -12.21
N THR A 135 17.94 -5.04 -10.89
CA THR A 135 16.87 -5.45 -9.98
C THR A 135 16.72 -4.47 -8.83
N GLY A 136 15.76 -4.71 -7.94
CA GLY A 136 15.58 -3.97 -6.69
C GLY A 136 16.66 -4.29 -5.65
N ARG A 137 16.37 -3.92 -4.39
CA ARG A 137 17.20 -4.32 -3.25
C ARG A 137 17.18 -5.85 -3.12
N PRO A 138 18.30 -6.47 -2.72
CA PRO A 138 18.35 -7.92 -2.53
C PRO A 138 17.23 -8.40 -1.60
N ALA A 139 16.60 -9.50 -1.98
CA ALA A 139 15.49 -10.13 -1.26
C ALA A 139 14.23 -9.23 -1.06
N ALA A 140 14.19 -8.04 -1.65
CA ALA A 140 12.97 -7.25 -1.74
C ALA A 140 12.09 -7.75 -2.90
N PHE A 141 10.86 -7.25 -2.96
CA PHE A 141 9.85 -7.68 -3.93
C PHE A 141 10.36 -7.75 -5.38
N LEU A 142 10.99 -6.67 -5.88
CA LEU A 142 11.41 -6.59 -7.29
C LEU A 142 12.49 -7.62 -7.63
N ASP A 143 13.47 -7.80 -6.74
CA ASP A 143 14.55 -8.80 -6.91
C ASP A 143 13.99 -10.23 -6.86
N ALA A 144 13.14 -10.53 -5.87
CA ALA A 144 12.51 -11.85 -5.74
C ALA A 144 11.67 -12.20 -6.96
N THR A 145 10.91 -11.23 -7.47
CA THR A 145 10.03 -11.44 -8.64
C THR A 145 10.84 -11.69 -9.91
N VAL A 146 11.90 -10.91 -10.15
CA VAL A 146 12.79 -11.13 -11.32
C VAL A 146 13.42 -12.52 -11.27
N ARG A 147 13.95 -12.93 -10.12
CA ARG A 147 14.54 -14.26 -9.92
C ARG A 147 13.52 -15.37 -10.21
N TYR A 148 12.31 -15.22 -9.69
CA TYR A 148 11.23 -16.16 -9.90
C TYR A 148 10.84 -16.25 -11.39
N VAL A 149 10.61 -15.12 -12.04
CA VAL A 149 10.20 -15.06 -13.44
C VAL A 149 11.26 -15.66 -14.35
N LEU A 150 12.52 -15.24 -14.22
CA LEU A 150 13.63 -15.79 -15.01
C LEU A 150 13.70 -17.30 -14.88
N ARG A 151 13.66 -17.82 -13.64
CA ARG A 151 13.84 -19.26 -13.39
C ARG A 151 12.60 -20.07 -13.74
N SER A 152 11.43 -19.67 -13.25
CA SER A 152 10.21 -20.50 -13.30
C SER A 152 9.44 -20.35 -14.60
N LYS A 153 9.58 -19.23 -15.33
CA LYS A 153 8.86 -18.97 -16.58
C LYS A 153 9.75 -19.12 -17.81
N PHE A 154 11.06 -18.87 -17.69
CA PHE A 154 11.98 -18.86 -18.83
C PHE A 154 13.17 -19.82 -18.69
N GLY A 155 13.28 -20.55 -17.58
CA GLY A 155 14.35 -21.53 -17.36
C GLY A 155 15.75 -20.93 -17.20
N LEU A 156 15.87 -19.60 -17.11
CA LEU A 156 17.14 -18.91 -16.92
C LEU A 156 17.51 -18.87 -15.43
N ILE A 157 18.68 -19.35 -15.08
CA ILE A 157 19.14 -19.38 -13.69
C ILE A 157 19.74 -18.02 -13.33
N PRO A 158 19.13 -17.26 -12.38
CA PRO A 158 19.67 -16.00 -11.90
C PRO A 158 21.12 -16.16 -11.38
N ASP A 159 21.94 -15.15 -11.61
CA ASP A 159 23.37 -15.05 -11.25
C ASP A 159 24.29 -16.05 -11.99
N ARG A 160 23.74 -17.07 -12.67
CA ARG A 160 24.47 -17.97 -13.55
C ARG A 160 24.28 -17.64 -15.02
N ASP A 161 23.01 -17.64 -15.49
CA ASP A 161 22.68 -17.38 -16.88
C ASP A 161 22.43 -15.89 -17.15
N VAL A 162 21.93 -15.15 -16.17
CA VAL A 162 21.68 -13.70 -16.23
C VAL A 162 22.28 -13.08 -14.98
N LYS A 163 23.24 -12.16 -15.15
CA LYS A 163 23.81 -11.42 -14.03
C LYS A 163 22.81 -10.42 -13.48
N LEU A 164 22.48 -10.50 -12.19
CA LEU A 164 21.59 -9.55 -11.55
C LEU A 164 22.39 -8.47 -10.85
N LEU A 165 22.07 -7.19 -11.15
CA LEU A 165 22.67 -6.02 -10.54
C LEU A 165 21.63 -5.33 -9.61
N PRO A 166 21.76 -5.44 -8.28
CA PRO A 166 20.87 -4.75 -7.37
C PRO A 166 21.11 -3.24 -7.43
N THR A 167 20.17 -2.48 -7.98
CA THR A 167 20.23 -1.01 -8.06
C THR A 167 19.47 -0.32 -6.93
N GLY A 168 18.66 -1.08 -6.20
CA GLY A 168 17.87 -0.58 -5.07
C GLY A 168 16.50 -0.10 -5.48
N GLU A 169 16.40 1.08 -6.09
CA GLU A 169 15.13 1.66 -6.50
C GLU A 169 14.90 1.53 -8.02
N PRO A 170 13.65 1.39 -8.49
CA PRO A 170 13.35 1.21 -9.92
C PRO A 170 13.89 2.31 -10.82
N TYR A 171 13.91 3.58 -10.36
CA TYR A 171 14.45 4.69 -11.13
C TYR A 171 15.97 4.56 -11.36
N LEU A 172 16.71 3.99 -10.41
CA LEU A 172 18.16 3.72 -10.57
C LEU A 172 18.41 2.61 -11.59
N GLY A 173 17.52 1.62 -11.65
CA GLY A 173 17.54 0.59 -12.70
C GLY A 173 17.32 1.18 -14.09
N LEU A 174 16.36 2.12 -14.22
CA LEU A 174 16.13 2.85 -15.47
C LEU A 174 17.34 3.66 -15.88
N GLN A 175 17.92 4.44 -14.97
CA GLN A 175 19.14 5.22 -15.26
C GLN A 175 20.34 4.33 -15.65
N ALA A 176 20.48 3.15 -15.02
CA ALA A 176 21.53 2.19 -15.39
C ALA A 176 21.31 1.65 -16.81
N LEU A 177 20.05 1.41 -17.21
CA LEU A 177 19.68 0.99 -18.56
C LEU A 177 19.94 2.09 -19.58
N GLU A 178 19.54 3.34 -19.31
CA GLU A 178 19.78 4.51 -20.13
C GLU A 178 21.27 4.77 -20.39
N ARG A 179 22.10 4.55 -19.36
CA ARG A 179 23.56 4.71 -19.46
C ARG A 179 24.27 3.49 -20.05
N GLY A 180 23.54 2.44 -20.41
CA GLY A 180 24.12 1.21 -20.95
C GLY A 180 24.92 0.36 -19.95
N ILE A 181 24.84 0.64 -18.64
CA ILE A 181 25.51 -0.12 -17.56
C ILE A 181 24.91 -1.52 -17.44
N VAL A 182 23.61 -1.64 -17.72
CA VAL A 182 22.88 -2.91 -17.78
C VAL A 182 22.22 -3.09 -19.14
N ASP A 183 21.89 -4.31 -19.49
CA ASP A 183 21.23 -4.66 -20.75
C ASP A 183 19.71 -4.72 -20.61
N GLY A 184 19.23 -4.95 -19.39
CA GLY A 184 17.83 -4.93 -19.03
C GLY A 184 17.61 -4.43 -17.62
N ALA A 185 16.36 -4.09 -17.30
CA ALA A 185 15.98 -3.66 -15.96
C ALA A 185 14.51 -4.01 -15.67
N ALA A 186 14.24 -4.47 -14.47
CA ALA A 186 12.89 -4.64 -13.99
C ALA A 186 12.36 -3.30 -13.43
N MET A 187 11.15 -2.95 -13.82
CA MET A 187 10.54 -1.67 -13.49
C MET A 187 9.10 -1.84 -13.06
N SER A 188 8.72 -1.10 -12.02
CA SER A 188 7.32 -0.94 -11.61
C SER A 188 6.79 0.43 -12.03
N ILE A 189 5.49 0.64 -11.90
CA ILE A 189 4.84 1.93 -12.13
C ILE A 189 5.42 2.97 -11.15
N PRO A 190 5.72 4.20 -11.61
CA PRO A 190 5.50 4.74 -12.96
C PRO A 190 6.66 4.49 -13.96
N HIS A 191 7.80 3.95 -13.52
CA HIS A 191 9.04 3.88 -14.30
C HIS A 191 8.92 2.98 -15.55
N LEU A 192 8.04 1.98 -15.53
CA LEU A 192 7.78 1.16 -16.72
C LEU A 192 7.20 2.00 -17.89
N PHE A 193 6.36 3.00 -17.59
CA PHE A 193 5.82 3.90 -18.61
C PHE A 193 6.89 4.84 -19.14
N ILE A 194 7.78 5.33 -18.26
CA ILE A 194 8.92 6.15 -18.63
C ILE A 194 9.86 5.36 -19.55
N ALA A 195 10.19 4.11 -19.20
CA ALA A 195 11.02 3.24 -20.02
C ALA A 195 10.42 3.00 -21.42
N ARG A 196 9.09 2.79 -21.49
CA ARG A 196 8.38 2.60 -22.75
C ARG A 196 8.46 3.85 -23.62
N LYS A 197 8.24 5.06 -23.03
CA LYS A 197 8.38 6.35 -23.73
C LYS A 197 9.80 6.62 -24.19
N ALA A 198 10.81 6.16 -23.43
CA ALA A 198 12.23 6.27 -23.80
C ALA A 198 12.66 5.28 -24.90
N GLY A 199 11.74 4.43 -25.40
CA GLY A 199 12.00 3.49 -26.51
C GLY A 199 12.63 2.18 -26.09
N PHE A 200 12.73 1.86 -24.80
CA PHE A 200 13.19 0.54 -24.35
C PHE A 200 12.14 -0.53 -24.66
N LYS A 201 12.62 -1.74 -24.93
CA LYS A 201 11.77 -2.88 -25.27
C LYS A 201 11.21 -3.52 -24.02
N GLU A 202 9.90 -3.54 -23.87
CA GLU A 202 9.22 -4.35 -22.87
C GLU A 202 9.28 -5.82 -23.33
N LEU A 203 10.05 -6.65 -22.64
CA LEU A 203 10.22 -8.06 -22.96
C LEU A 203 9.03 -8.87 -22.43
N VAL A 204 8.61 -8.57 -21.20
CA VAL A 204 7.49 -9.26 -20.55
C VAL A 204 6.89 -8.42 -19.42
N SER A 205 5.58 -8.45 -19.32
CA SER A 205 4.80 -7.92 -18.18
C SER A 205 4.47 -9.08 -17.23
N PHE A 206 4.75 -8.90 -15.93
CA PHE A 206 4.63 -10.01 -14.96
C PHE A 206 3.17 -10.33 -14.61
N ASP A 207 2.27 -9.34 -14.70
CA ASP A 207 0.83 -9.55 -14.55
C ASP A 207 0.26 -10.46 -15.64
N LYS A 208 0.76 -10.34 -16.90
CA LYS A 208 0.37 -11.20 -18.02
C LYS A 208 0.86 -12.65 -17.88
N LEU A 209 1.85 -12.88 -17.02
CA LEU A 209 2.33 -14.23 -16.70
C LEU A 209 1.48 -14.94 -15.63
N GLY A 210 0.43 -14.28 -15.12
CA GLY A 210 -0.40 -14.80 -14.04
C GLY A 210 0.34 -14.92 -12.71
N VAL A 211 1.36 -14.09 -12.49
CA VAL A 211 2.10 -14.07 -11.21
C VAL A 211 1.33 -13.22 -10.22
N GLU A 212 0.79 -13.87 -9.20
CA GLU A 212 0.11 -13.21 -8.08
C GLU A 212 1.04 -13.06 -6.88
N TYR A 213 0.86 -11.97 -6.15
CA TYR A 213 1.68 -11.63 -5.00
C TYR A 213 0.93 -10.66 -4.07
N PRO A 214 1.06 -10.69 -2.75
CA PRO A 214 0.48 -9.66 -1.89
C PRO A 214 1.26 -8.34 -2.08
N TYR A 215 1.00 -7.65 -3.21
CA TYR A 215 1.82 -6.57 -3.72
C TYR A 215 1.67 -5.29 -2.91
N THR A 216 0.44 -4.89 -2.61
CA THR A 216 0.16 -3.76 -1.72
C THR A 216 -0.85 -4.21 -0.68
N SER A 217 -0.45 -4.25 0.58
CA SER A 217 -1.26 -4.82 1.67
C SER A 217 -1.25 -3.91 2.90
N VAL A 218 -2.33 -3.93 3.65
CA VAL A 218 -2.45 -3.33 4.99
C VAL A 218 -1.89 -4.32 6.00
N VAL A 219 -0.89 -3.90 6.74
CA VAL A 219 -0.17 -4.73 7.70
C VAL A 219 -0.28 -4.11 9.09
N VAL A 220 -0.55 -4.94 10.07
CA VAL A 220 -0.56 -4.58 11.49
C VAL A 220 0.21 -5.61 12.30
N LEU A 221 0.55 -5.29 13.55
CA LEU A 221 0.97 -6.31 14.50
C LEU A 221 -0.24 -7.17 14.89
N ARG A 222 -0.02 -8.46 15.09
CA ARG A 222 -1.02 -9.40 15.61
C ARG A 222 -1.60 -8.90 16.95
N GLN A 223 -0.75 -8.30 17.78
CA GLN A 223 -1.18 -7.69 19.03
C GLN A 223 -2.13 -6.50 18.79
N THR A 224 -1.88 -5.65 17.79
CA THR A 224 -2.77 -4.55 17.40
C THR A 224 -4.12 -5.10 16.93
N ALA A 225 -4.11 -6.14 16.07
CA ALA A 225 -5.32 -6.81 15.61
C ALA A 225 -6.16 -7.38 16.77
N ALA A 226 -5.51 -7.92 17.80
CA ALA A 226 -6.17 -8.49 18.96
C ALA A 226 -6.66 -7.45 19.98
N LYS A 227 -5.87 -6.42 20.29
CA LYS A 227 -6.18 -5.43 21.32
C LYS A 227 -7.03 -4.25 20.83
N SER A 228 -6.96 -3.93 19.54
CA SER A 228 -7.64 -2.79 18.93
C SER A 228 -8.35 -3.19 17.61
N PRO A 229 -9.21 -4.23 17.62
CA PRO A 229 -9.86 -4.73 16.41
C PRO A 229 -10.74 -3.66 15.75
N ASP A 230 -11.38 -2.81 16.53
CA ASP A 230 -12.17 -1.69 16.03
C ASP A 230 -11.32 -0.69 15.23
N LEU A 231 -10.13 -0.32 15.71
CA LEU A 231 -9.21 0.55 14.97
C LEU A 231 -8.84 -0.07 13.62
N VAL A 232 -8.51 -1.38 13.61
CA VAL A 232 -8.15 -2.09 12.38
C VAL A 232 -9.33 -2.12 11.40
N GLU A 233 -10.54 -2.33 11.87
CA GLU A 233 -11.72 -2.34 11.01
C GLU A 233 -12.01 -0.94 10.43
N ARG A 234 -11.90 0.11 11.23
CA ARG A 234 -12.10 1.50 10.79
C ARG A 234 -11.09 1.91 9.73
N ILE A 235 -9.80 1.58 9.89
CA ILE A 235 -8.81 1.90 8.84
C ILE A 235 -9.05 1.10 7.55
N ILE A 236 -9.45 -0.17 7.64
CA ILE A 236 -9.79 -0.95 6.45
C ILE A 236 -10.98 -0.30 5.73
N LYS A 237 -12.02 0.16 6.45
CA LYS A 237 -13.13 0.91 5.85
C LYS A 237 -12.67 2.19 5.15
N CYS A 238 -11.71 2.93 5.73
CA CYS A 238 -11.11 4.08 5.06
C CYS A 238 -10.44 3.70 3.74
N ILE A 239 -9.69 2.59 3.72
CA ILE A 239 -9.01 2.10 2.52
C ILE A 239 -10.02 1.63 1.48
N VAL A 240 -11.06 0.89 1.85
CA VAL A 240 -12.14 0.43 0.94
C VAL A 240 -12.86 1.62 0.32
N GLU A 241 -13.20 2.65 1.10
CA GLU A 241 -13.81 3.87 0.55
C GLU A 241 -12.82 4.65 -0.33
N GLY A 242 -11.53 4.68 0.01
CA GLY A 242 -10.48 5.21 -0.84
C GLY A 242 -10.34 4.47 -2.17
N ILE A 243 -10.49 3.14 -2.18
CA ILE A 243 -10.54 2.31 -3.39
C ILE A 243 -11.76 2.69 -4.23
N HIS A 244 -12.93 2.81 -3.62
CA HIS A 244 -14.16 3.20 -4.30
C HIS A 244 -13.99 4.56 -4.99
N ILE A 245 -13.53 5.59 -4.26
CA ILE A 245 -13.28 6.92 -4.83
C ILE A 245 -12.24 6.85 -5.96
N PHE A 246 -11.15 6.09 -5.77
CA PHE A 246 -10.13 5.91 -6.81
C PHE A 246 -10.70 5.34 -8.09
N LYS A 247 -11.66 4.42 -8.01
CA LYS A 247 -12.26 3.78 -9.17
C LYS A 247 -13.36 4.61 -9.84
N THR A 248 -14.09 5.42 -9.08
CA THR A 248 -15.30 6.12 -9.53
C THR A 248 -15.10 7.61 -9.78
N ASP A 249 -14.12 8.25 -9.10
CA ASP A 249 -13.84 9.68 -9.25
C ASP A 249 -12.41 9.89 -9.78
N LYS A 250 -12.30 9.96 -11.11
CA LYS A 250 -11.02 10.18 -11.79
C LYS A 250 -10.36 11.51 -11.40
N ALA A 251 -11.15 12.57 -11.18
CA ALA A 251 -10.62 13.89 -10.88
C ALA A 251 -9.89 13.89 -9.52
N LYS A 252 -10.51 13.34 -8.48
CA LYS A 252 -9.90 13.18 -7.16
C LYS A 252 -8.71 12.24 -7.20
N SER A 253 -8.81 11.16 -7.96
CA SER A 253 -7.72 10.19 -8.13
C SER A 253 -6.47 10.83 -8.73
N LEU A 254 -6.61 11.57 -9.84
CA LEU A 254 -5.49 12.28 -10.47
C LEU A 254 -4.96 13.41 -9.58
N ALA A 255 -5.82 14.09 -8.82
CA ALA A 255 -5.37 15.11 -7.86
C ALA A 255 -4.47 14.50 -6.76
N ALA A 256 -4.86 13.35 -6.20
CA ALA A 256 -4.04 12.63 -5.23
C ALA A 256 -2.73 12.13 -5.86
N LEU A 257 -2.78 11.55 -7.08
CA LEU A 257 -1.56 11.11 -7.76
C LEU A 257 -0.60 12.28 -8.01
N ARG A 258 -1.09 13.45 -8.46
CA ARG A 258 -0.28 14.66 -8.65
C ARG A 258 0.41 15.13 -7.37
N LEU A 259 -0.32 15.08 -6.26
CA LEU A 259 0.19 15.52 -4.96
C LEU A 259 1.32 14.62 -4.45
N TYR A 260 1.18 13.32 -4.60
CA TYR A 260 2.10 12.33 -4.01
C TYR A 260 3.17 11.82 -4.99
N MET A 261 2.87 11.70 -6.29
CA MET A 261 3.82 11.26 -7.32
C MET A 261 4.51 12.47 -7.99
N LYS A 262 5.07 13.36 -7.18
CA LYS A 262 5.73 14.59 -7.64
C LYS A 262 6.77 14.33 -8.72
N GLY A 263 6.73 15.13 -9.78
CA GLY A 263 7.67 15.04 -10.90
C GLY A 263 7.25 14.10 -12.04
N ALA A 264 6.15 13.34 -11.89
CA ALA A 264 5.55 12.63 -13.01
C ALA A 264 4.75 13.59 -13.90
N ASP A 265 4.88 13.46 -15.23
CA ASP A 265 4.05 14.21 -16.17
C ASP A 265 2.60 13.69 -16.17
N GLU A 266 1.67 14.52 -16.70
CA GLU A 266 0.24 14.19 -16.73
C GLU A 266 -0.06 12.87 -17.48
N GLY A 267 0.69 12.56 -18.53
CA GLY A 267 0.52 11.31 -19.26
C GLY A 267 0.92 10.09 -18.42
N ILE A 268 1.99 10.21 -17.64
CA ILE A 268 2.41 9.15 -16.69
C ILE A 268 1.41 8.99 -15.57
N LEU A 269 0.84 10.08 -15.04
CA LEU A 269 -0.20 10.02 -14.01
C LEU A 269 -1.46 9.34 -14.54
N GLU A 270 -1.89 9.70 -15.77
CA GLU A 270 -3.04 9.07 -16.42
C GLU A 270 -2.83 7.59 -16.68
N GLU A 271 -1.69 7.19 -17.24
CA GLU A 271 -1.37 5.77 -17.48
C GLU A 271 -1.30 5.00 -16.16
N SER A 272 -0.73 5.59 -15.10
CA SER A 272 -0.67 5.02 -13.76
C SER A 272 -2.06 4.83 -13.16
N TYR A 273 -2.95 5.80 -13.32
CA TYR A 273 -4.33 5.71 -12.90
C TYR A 273 -5.07 4.58 -13.62
N GLN A 274 -5.04 4.56 -14.95
CA GLN A 274 -5.77 3.57 -15.76
C GLN A 274 -5.31 2.14 -15.45
N HIS A 275 -3.99 1.92 -15.39
CA HIS A 275 -3.45 0.60 -15.06
C HIS A 275 -3.89 0.17 -13.65
N THR A 276 -3.71 1.05 -12.66
CA THR A 276 -3.99 0.73 -11.27
C THR A 276 -5.49 0.51 -11.03
N ARG A 277 -6.35 1.31 -11.69
CA ARG A 277 -7.81 1.14 -11.64
C ARG A 277 -8.24 -0.26 -12.07
N GLY A 278 -7.57 -0.86 -13.05
CA GLY A 278 -7.85 -2.22 -13.53
C GLY A 278 -7.25 -3.33 -12.67
N THR A 279 -6.39 -3.02 -11.70
CA THR A 279 -5.66 -4.01 -10.90
C THR A 279 -6.01 -4.04 -9.42
N ILE A 280 -6.67 -3.00 -8.90
CA ILE A 280 -7.15 -2.95 -7.52
C ILE A 280 -8.52 -3.64 -7.44
N ASP A 281 -8.68 -4.52 -6.46
CA ASP A 281 -9.95 -5.18 -6.17
C ASP A 281 -10.86 -4.26 -5.33
N ASP A 282 -12.20 -4.36 -5.51
CA ASP A 282 -13.16 -3.55 -4.75
C ASP A 282 -13.20 -3.96 -3.27
N ALA A 283 -13.04 -5.26 -3.02
CA ALA A 283 -12.92 -5.83 -1.68
C ALA A 283 -11.50 -6.39 -1.49
N PRO A 284 -10.62 -5.69 -0.74
CA PRO A 284 -9.21 -6.04 -0.64
C PRO A 284 -8.96 -7.21 0.33
N TYR A 285 -9.46 -8.41 0.00
CA TYR A 285 -9.24 -9.61 0.81
C TYR A 285 -7.77 -10.04 0.84
N PRO A 286 -7.22 -10.36 2.02
CA PRO A 286 -5.93 -11.04 2.10
C PRO A 286 -6.11 -12.52 1.71
N SER A 287 -5.61 -12.91 0.54
CA SER A 287 -5.79 -14.26 -0.03
C SER A 287 -4.70 -15.22 0.42
N LEU A 288 -5.12 -16.40 0.94
CA LEU A 288 -4.20 -17.49 1.28
C LEU A 288 -3.42 -17.99 0.06
N GLN A 289 -4.10 -18.09 -1.10
CA GLN A 289 -3.48 -18.52 -2.36
C GLN A 289 -2.39 -17.56 -2.79
N VAL A 290 -2.65 -16.25 -2.72
CA VAL A 290 -1.70 -15.18 -3.07
C VAL A 290 -0.47 -15.20 -2.16
N VAL A 291 -0.66 -15.44 -0.85
CA VAL A 291 0.47 -15.58 0.09
C VAL A 291 1.27 -16.84 -0.19
N LYS A 292 0.63 -17.99 -0.48
CA LYS A 292 1.34 -19.22 -0.90
C LYS A 292 2.19 -19.00 -2.14
N ALA A 293 1.65 -18.32 -3.16
CA ALA A 293 2.42 -17.97 -4.36
C ALA A 293 3.62 -17.06 -4.03
N GLY A 294 3.44 -16.10 -3.14
CA GLY A 294 4.53 -15.24 -2.64
C GLY A 294 5.61 -16.01 -1.89
N LEU A 295 5.23 -16.98 -1.04
CA LEU A 295 6.19 -17.84 -0.34
C LEU A 295 6.94 -18.76 -1.30
N GLU A 296 6.27 -19.30 -2.33
CA GLU A 296 6.94 -20.07 -3.38
C GLU A 296 8.00 -19.23 -4.09
N MET A 297 7.65 -17.99 -4.46
CA MET A 297 8.60 -17.05 -5.06
C MET A 297 9.81 -16.80 -4.16
N LEU A 298 9.58 -16.56 -2.88
CA LEU A 298 10.64 -16.33 -1.89
C LEU A 298 11.47 -17.59 -1.60
N SER A 299 10.94 -18.79 -1.86
CA SER A 299 11.66 -20.05 -1.61
C SER A 299 12.93 -20.21 -2.44
N LEU A 300 13.08 -19.45 -3.52
CA LEU A 300 14.32 -19.41 -4.31
C LEU A 300 15.50 -18.78 -3.55
N GLN A 301 15.20 -17.90 -2.60
CA GLN A 301 16.20 -17.20 -1.77
C GLN A 301 16.20 -17.71 -0.33
N TYR A 302 15.04 -18.15 0.14
CA TYR A 302 14.79 -18.65 1.50
C TYR A 302 14.16 -20.05 1.44
N PRO A 303 14.93 -21.13 1.42
CA PRO A 303 14.39 -22.49 1.34
C PRO A 303 13.32 -22.80 2.40
N GLN A 304 13.43 -22.16 3.59
CA GLN A 304 12.48 -22.29 4.70
C GLN A 304 11.08 -21.74 4.37
N ALA A 305 10.94 -20.92 3.34
CA ALA A 305 9.65 -20.42 2.89
C ALA A 305 8.67 -21.55 2.51
N LYS A 306 9.17 -22.70 2.03
CA LYS A 306 8.36 -23.89 1.71
C LYS A 306 7.67 -24.51 2.94
N GLN A 307 8.21 -24.27 4.14
CA GLN A 307 7.69 -24.80 5.40
C GLN A 307 6.91 -23.73 6.19
N THR A 308 6.85 -22.51 5.67
CA THR A 308 6.16 -21.39 6.34
C THR A 308 4.65 -21.53 6.15
N ASP A 309 3.92 -21.53 7.26
CA ASP A 309 2.47 -21.60 7.22
C ASP A 309 1.87 -20.25 6.78
N ALA A 310 1.36 -20.24 5.55
CA ALA A 310 0.74 -19.06 4.94
C ALA A 310 -0.49 -18.56 5.72
N SER A 311 -1.20 -19.44 6.42
CA SER A 311 -2.41 -19.07 7.17
C SER A 311 -2.10 -18.17 8.37
N LEU A 312 -0.88 -18.24 8.91
CA LEU A 312 -0.42 -17.37 9.98
C LEU A 312 -0.05 -15.96 9.51
N ILE A 313 0.04 -15.73 8.19
CA ILE A 313 0.45 -14.44 7.62
C ILE A 313 -0.74 -13.52 7.37
N ILE A 314 -1.95 -14.07 7.26
CA ILE A 314 -3.17 -13.32 6.96
C ILE A 314 -4.15 -13.33 8.12
N GLU A 315 -5.00 -12.28 8.17
CA GLU A 315 -6.15 -12.20 9.07
C GLU A 315 -7.38 -11.70 8.28
N PRO A 316 -8.10 -12.64 7.59
CA PRO A 316 -9.19 -12.26 6.69
C PRO A 316 -10.49 -11.88 7.41
N ALA A 317 -10.61 -12.14 8.70
CA ALA A 317 -11.85 -11.95 9.47
C ALA A 317 -12.33 -10.49 9.45
N PHE A 318 -11.42 -9.51 9.37
CA PHE A 318 -11.78 -8.09 9.28
C PHE A 318 -12.52 -7.78 7.98
N MET A 319 -11.96 -8.18 6.83
CA MET A 319 -12.62 -7.96 5.54
C MET A 319 -13.93 -8.72 5.44
N LYS A 320 -13.98 -9.94 5.98
CA LYS A 320 -15.20 -10.74 6.03
C LYS A 320 -16.34 -9.99 6.75
N ARG A 321 -16.08 -9.46 7.95
CA ARG A 321 -17.08 -8.65 8.68
C ARG A 321 -17.52 -7.41 7.92
N ILE A 322 -16.57 -6.69 7.31
CA ILE A 322 -16.86 -5.48 6.52
C ILE A 322 -17.77 -5.82 5.33
N GLU A 323 -17.50 -6.91 4.62
CA GLU A 323 -18.33 -7.35 3.49
C GLU A 323 -19.71 -7.84 3.93
N GLU A 324 -19.78 -8.69 4.98
CA GLU A 324 -21.03 -9.21 5.55
C GLU A 324 -21.93 -8.08 6.07
N SER A 325 -21.37 -6.96 6.55
CA SER A 325 -22.13 -5.77 6.95
C SER A 325 -22.80 -5.06 5.78
N GLY A 326 -22.49 -5.43 4.54
CA GLY A 326 -22.97 -4.76 3.32
C GLY A 326 -22.25 -3.45 3.01
N PHE A 327 -21.17 -3.13 3.74
CA PHE A 327 -20.45 -1.85 3.61
C PHE A 327 -19.97 -1.60 2.18
N VAL A 328 -19.30 -2.58 1.56
CA VAL A 328 -18.75 -2.47 0.19
C VAL A 328 -19.89 -2.16 -0.79
N ARG A 329 -20.98 -2.93 -0.75
CA ARG A 329 -22.16 -2.74 -1.62
C ARG A 329 -22.88 -1.41 -1.41
N ALA A 330 -22.78 -0.82 -0.22
CA ALA A 330 -23.39 0.47 0.08
C ALA A 330 -22.62 1.64 -0.54
N LEU A 331 -21.33 1.48 -0.81
CA LEU A 331 -20.53 2.49 -1.51
C LEU A 331 -20.96 2.63 -2.98
N ASP A 332 -21.26 1.53 -3.66
CA ASP A 332 -21.66 1.52 -5.07
C ASP A 332 -23.02 2.23 -5.33
N LYS A 333 -23.78 2.50 -4.26
CA LYS A 333 -25.08 3.18 -4.34
C LYS A 333 -24.99 4.69 -4.08
N ARG A 334 -23.81 5.20 -3.79
CA ARG A 334 -23.56 6.63 -3.52
C ARG A 334 -23.03 7.32 -4.76
#